data_5f03bd2d4ec827269c2f4f0ca17a1749
#
_entry.id   5f03bd2d4ec827269c2f4f0ca17a1749
#
_cell.length_a   1.000
_cell.length_b   1.000
_cell.length_c   1.000
_cell.angle_alpha   90.00
_cell.angle_beta   90.00
_cell.angle_gamma   90.00
#
_symmetry.space_group_name_H-M   'P 1'
#
loop_
_entity.id
_entity.type
_entity.pdbx_description
1 polymer ?
#
loop_
_entity_poly.entity_id
_entity_poly.type
_entity_poly.pdbx_seq_one_letter_code
_entity_poly.pdbx_strand_id
1 'polypeptide(L)'
;MNKKMIVYILGKMLGTEGLLLLIPAAVSLLYKEKTGVYFLVVAAVLFALYFGLGRKKPENKQIYGKEGFVIVGLAWILWSLFGALPFFLSDCIPNYIDAVFETVSGFTTTGSTILQNIEALPKGMNFWRCFTHWIGGMGVLVFVMMITSLDTDNSMSLMRAEVPGPEMDKLVPKVRHTAKLLYQMYFVLTIAEVIFLMFGGMNLYDAVVHSFSTAGTGGFSNRNASIAFYDSAYIDGVITVFMILFGINFNLYFLLLLKDWKSVLKNEELRVYLGVVAAAIVTITINILSMYETVAHAFRYASFQVGAIITTTGFCTADFEQWPELSKTILMMLMVIGACGGSTGGGIKVSRFMILCKSIRQEIHKMLHPNAVTMVRMNGKKVGADTMRSINIYFSAYVFIIIVSVLLVSLDNFDFATSFSGVLTTINNVGPGISQVGPTDNFHAFSALSKIVFSFDMLFGRLEIFPYLLILSPDLWRKRF
;
A
#
# COMPACT_ATOMS: atom_id res chain seq x y z
N MET A 1 -13.01 21.33 16.74
CA MET A 1 -12.90 20.63 15.46
C MET A 1 -13.75 21.32 14.38
N ASN A 2 -13.17 21.62 13.23
CA ASN A 2 -13.83 22.32 12.13
C ASN A 2 -14.63 21.34 11.24
N LYS A 3 -15.81 20.91 11.73
CA LYS A 3 -16.67 19.93 11.03
C LYS A 3 -17.07 20.37 9.62
N LYS A 4 -17.35 21.68 9.41
CA LYS A 4 -17.74 22.19 8.08
C LYS A 4 -16.62 22.02 7.06
N MET A 5 -15.36 22.22 7.46
CA MET A 5 -14.22 22.04 6.56
C MET A 5 -13.93 20.57 6.28
N ILE A 6 -14.13 19.68 7.25
CA ILE A 6 -14.03 18.22 7.05
C ILE A 6 -15.04 17.77 5.98
N VAL A 7 -16.33 18.13 6.15
CA VAL A 7 -17.39 17.75 5.20
C VAL A 7 -17.11 18.30 3.80
N TYR A 8 -16.65 19.56 3.71
CA TYR A 8 -16.28 20.17 2.43
C TYR A 8 -15.17 19.41 1.70
N ILE A 9 -14.10 19.01 2.41
CA ILE A 9 -12.99 18.27 1.81
C ILE A 9 -13.44 16.87 1.40
N LEU A 10 -14.15 16.15 2.28
CA LEU A 10 -14.69 14.84 1.95
C LEU A 10 -15.62 14.88 0.73
N GLY A 11 -16.49 15.91 0.64
CA GLY A 11 -17.32 16.12 -0.54
C GLY A 11 -16.50 16.31 -1.83
N LYS A 12 -15.40 17.07 -1.78
CA LYS A 12 -14.48 17.19 -2.92
C LYS A 12 -13.81 15.87 -3.28
N MET A 13 -13.41 15.09 -2.28
CA MET A 13 -12.78 13.79 -2.49
C MET A 13 -13.76 12.82 -3.18
N LEU A 14 -15.04 12.79 -2.75
CA LEU A 14 -16.08 11.99 -3.40
C LEU A 14 -16.31 12.41 -4.86
N GLY A 15 -16.33 13.72 -5.13
CA GLY A 15 -16.43 14.23 -6.51
C GLY A 15 -15.23 13.80 -7.38
N THR A 16 -14.04 13.75 -6.81
CA THR A 16 -12.85 13.26 -7.51
C THR A 16 -12.95 11.75 -7.81
N GLU A 17 -13.41 10.95 -6.86
CA GLU A 17 -13.69 9.52 -7.09
C GLU A 17 -14.72 9.32 -8.20
N GLY A 18 -15.82 10.11 -8.20
CA GLY A 18 -16.81 10.12 -9.29
C GLY A 18 -16.20 10.39 -10.66
N LEU A 19 -15.22 11.31 -10.75
CA LEU A 19 -14.48 11.58 -11.98
C LEU A 19 -13.62 10.37 -12.40
N LEU A 20 -12.96 9.72 -11.45
CA LEU A 20 -12.11 8.56 -11.72
C LEU A 20 -12.91 7.35 -12.20
N LEU A 21 -14.14 7.15 -11.73
CA LEU A 21 -15.05 6.09 -12.17
C LEU A 21 -15.45 6.22 -13.65
N LEU A 22 -15.31 7.39 -14.27
CA LEU A 22 -15.55 7.56 -15.70
C LEU A 22 -14.50 6.83 -16.55
N ILE A 23 -13.30 6.57 -16.03
CA ILE A 23 -12.23 5.87 -16.76
C ILE A 23 -12.58 4.39 -16.96
N PRO A 24 -12.90 3.58 -15.92
CA PRO A 24 -13.36 2.20 -16.12
C PRO A 24 -14.69 2.11 -16.86
N ALA A 25 -15.59 3.13 -16.76
CA ALA A 25 -16.77 3.21 -17.61
C ALA A 25 -16.41 3.29 -19.09
N ALA A 26 -15.42 4.13 -19.45
CA ALA A 26 -14.91 4.22 -20.81
C ALA A 26 -14.25 2.91 -21.28
N VAL A 27 -13.49 2.23 -20.41
CA VAL A 27 -12.92 0.91 -20.70
C VAL A 27 -14.03 -0.11 -20.96
N SER A 28 -15.07 -0.17 -20.12
CA SER A 28 -16.23 -1.05 -20.35
C SER A 28 -16.90 -0.77 -21.71
N LEU A 29 -17.02 0.50 -22.08
CA LEU A 29 -17.59 0.89 -23.39
C LEU A 29 -16.72 0.42 -24.55
N LEU A 30 -15.38 0.55 -24.46
CA LEU A 30 -14.44 0.08 -25.47
C LEU A 30 -14.55 -1.45 -25.71
N TYR A 31 -14.77 -2.21 -24.65
CA TYR A 31 -14.97 -3.65 -24.71
C TYR A 31 -16.43 -4.08 -24.88
N LYS A 32 -17.35 -3.11 -25.09
CA LYS A 32 -18.80 -3.35 -25.30
C LYS A 32 -19.49 -4.09 -24.14
N GLU A 33 -19.02 -3.85 -22.92
CA GLU A 33 -19.55 -4.45 -21.70
C GLU A 33 -20.70 -3.58 -21.14
N LYS A 34 -21.75 -4.23 -20.64
CA LYS A 34 -22.89 -3.54 -20.00
C LYS A 34 -22.54 -2.97 -18.62
N THR A 35 -21.49 -3.47 -18.00
CA THR A 35 -21.06 -3.07 -16.66
C THR A 35 -20.64 -1.61 -16.55
N GLY A 36 -20.32 -0.95 -17.66
CA GLY A 36 -20.04 0.49 -17.71
C GLY A 36 -21.15 1.38 -17.11
N VAL A 37 -22.41 0.95 -17.22
CA VAL A 37 -23.57 1.70 -16.68
C VAL A 37 -23.48 1.82 -15.14
N TYR A 38 -23.02 0.81 -14.43
CA TYR A 38 -22.92 0.84 -12.97
C TYR A 38 -21.88 1.86 -12.49
N PHE A 39 -20.76 2.00 -13.21
CA PHE A 39 -19.79 3.07 -12.94
C PHE A 39 -20.41 4.46 -13.11
N LEU A 40 -21.21 4.66 -14.16
CA LEU A 40 -21.87 5.95 -14.41
C LEU A 40 -22.93 6.27 -13.35
N VAL A 41 -23.69 5.27 -12.90
CA VAL A 41 -24.68 5.45 -11.82
C VAL A 41 -23.99 5.86 -10.53
N VAL A 42 -22.92 5.16 -10.12
CA VAL A 42 -22.17 5.52 -8.91
C VAL A 42 -21.50 6.88 -9.05
N ALA A 43 -20.91 7.20 -10.20
CA ALA A 43 -20.35 8.52 -10.47
C ALA A 43 -21.40 9.64 -10.35
N ALA A 44 -22.62 9.43 -10.86
CA ALA A 44 -23.70 10.40 -10.72
C ALA A 44 -24.09 10.64 -9.25
N VAL A 45 -24.17 9.58 -8.43
CA VAL A 45 -24.39 9.68 -6.98
C VAL A 45 -23.29 10.50 -6.31
N LEU A 46 -22.02 10.18 -6.61
CA LEU A 46 -20.87 10.90 -6.06
C LEU A 46 -20.83 12.37 -6.47
N PHE A 47 -21.19 12.70 -7.71
CA PHE A 47 -21.34 14.10 -8.14
C PHE A 47 -22.49 14.81 -7.42
N ALA A 48 -23.62 14.15 -7.19
CA ALA A 48 -24.72 14.72 -6.40
C ALA A 48 -24.26 15.04 -4.96
N LEU A 49 -23.51 14.12 -4.33
CA LEU A 49 -22.91 14.36 -3.02
C LEU A 49 -21.89 15.52 -3.04
N TYR A 50 -21.04 15.59 -4.07
CA TYR A 50 -20.11 16.71 -4.25
C TYR A 50 -20.85 18.06 -4.37
N PHE A 51 -21.91 18.15 -5.17
CA PHE A 51 -22.68 19.37 -5.31
C PHE A 51 -23.38 19.79 -4.01
N GLY A 52 -23.82 18.82 -3.19
CA GLY A 52 -24.42 19.08 -1.88
C GLY A 52 -23.41 19.48 -0.82
N LEU A 53 -22.28 18.79 -0.73
CA LEU A 53 -21.33 18.89 0.40
C LEU A 53 -20.05 19.66 0.05
N GLY A 54 -19.51 19.49 -1.16
CA GLY A 54 -18.18 19.95 -1.56
C GLY A 54 -18.14 21.26 -2.35
N ARG A 55 -19.29 21.88 -2.68
CA ARG A 55 -19.32 23.06 -3.54
C ARG A 55 -19.06 24.37 -2.79
N LYS A 56 -19.64 24.55 -1.60
CA LYS A 56 -19.52 25.80 -0.83
C LYS A 56 -18.35 25.72 0.13
N LYS A 57 -17.30 26.51 -0.13
CA LYS A 57 -16.13 26.60 0.75
C LYS A 57 -16.52 27.29 2.06
N PRO A 58 -16.23 26.71 3.24
CA PRO A 58 -16.49 27.34 4.53
C PRO A 58 -15.66 28.61 4.74
N GLU A 59 -16.19 29.56 5.51
CA GLU A 59 -15.49 30.81 5.88
C GLU A 59 -14.22 30.52 6.70
N ASN A 60 -14.33 29.64 7.68
CA ASN A 60 -13.17 29.16 8.46
C ASN A 60 -12.43 28.05 7.69
N LYS A 61 -11.23 28.37 7.21
CA LYS A 61 -10.37 27.48 6.41
C LYS A 61 -9.31 26.75 7.22
N GLN A 62 -9.20 27.02 8.54
CA GLN A 62 -8.14 26.45 9.38
C GLN A 62 -8.38 24.95 9.59
N ILE A 63 -7.31 24.17 9.37
CA ILE A 63 -7.22 22.73 9.61
C ILE A 63 -6.02 22.48 10.51
N TYR A 64 -6.26 21.91 11.67
CA TYR A 64 -5.18 21.48 12.57
C TYR A 64 -4.85 19.99 12.31
N GLY A 65 -3.77 19.48 12.92
CA GLY A 65 -3.33 18.10 12.70
C GLY A 65 -4.41 17.05 12.99
N LYS A 66 -5.23 17.24 14.03
CA LYS A 66 -6.34 16.32 14.36
C LYS A 66 -7.42 16.25 13.28
N GLU A 67 -7.80 17.39 12.69
CA GLU A 67 -8.72 17.41 11.55
C GLU A 67 -8.11 16.72 10.34
N GLY A 68 -6.80 16.87 10.12
CA GLY A 68 -6.07 16.20 9.05
C GLY A 68 -6.18 14.68 9.16
N PHE A 69 -5.91 14.11 10.33
CA PHE A 69 -6.04 12.67 10.57
C PHE A 69 -7.48 12.16 10.36
N VAL A 70 -8.49 12.92 10.82
CA VAL A 70 -9.90 12.56 10.63
C VAL A 70 -10.28 12.57 9.15
N ILE A 71 -9.86 13.61 8.40
CA ILE A 71 -10.14 13.71 6.96
C ILE A 71 -9.52 12.53 6.23
N VAL A 72 -8.25 12.22 6.49
CA VAL A 72 -7.56 11.11 5.83
C VAL A 72 -8.25 9.79 6.14
N GLY A 73 -8.45 9.45 7.41
CA GLY A 73 -9.06 8.17 7.77
C GLY A 73 -10.49 7.99 7.25
N LEU A 74 -11.34 9.04 7.33
CA LEU A 74 -12.69 8.97 6.77
C LEU A 74 -12.70 8.92 5.24
N ALA A 75 -11.75 9.58 4.57
CA ALA A 75 -11.65 9.56 3.13
C ALA A 75 -11.38 8.14 2.59
N TRP A 76 -10.44 7.42 3.19
CA TRP A 76 -10.13 6.05 2.80
C TRP A 76 -11.32 5.11 3.01
N ILE A 77 -12.04 5.25 4.13
CA ILE A 77 -13.26 4.48 4.38
C ILE A 77 -14.33 4.80 3.33
N LEU A 78 -14.61 6.08 3.08
CA LEU A 78 -15.66 6.49 2.14
C LEU A 78 -15.33 6.07 0.70
N TRP A 79 -14.08 6.26 0.26
CA TRP A 79 -13.65 5.81 -1.07
C TRP A 79 -13.77 4.29 -1.23
N SER A 80 -13.43 3.52 -0.19
CA SER A 80 -13.59 2.07 -0.24
C SER A 80 -15.06 1.65 -0.29
N LEU A 81 -15.94 2.31 0.46
CA LEU A 81 -17.37 2.01 0.46
C LEU A 81 -18.02 2.37 -0.89
N PHE A 82 -17.77 3.56 -1.43
CA PHE A 82 -18.35 3.96 -2.71
C PHE A 82 -17.72 3.23 -3.90
N GLY A 83 -16.41 3.01 -3.86
CA GLY A 83 -15.68 2.24 -4.88
C GLY A 83 -16.08 0.76 -4.96
N ALA A 84 -16.70 0.20 -3.90
CA ALA A 84 -17.27 -1.13 -3.87
C ALA A 84 -18.62 -1.24 -4.60
N LEU A 85 -19.36 -0.13 -4.71
CA LEU A 85 -20.69 -0.14 -5.28
C LEU A 85 -20.78 -0.65 -6.72
N PRO A 86 -19.84 -0.33 -7.64
CA PRO A 86 -19.87 -0.91 -8.99
C PRO A 86 -19.82 -2.44 -8.99
N PHE A 87 -19.00 -3.06 -8.13
CA PHE A 87 -18.91 -4.52 -8.00
C PHE A 87 -20.20 -5.13 -7.47
N PHE A 88 -20.79 -4.50 -6.45
CA PHE A 88 -22.02 -4.96 -5.83
C PHE A 88 -23.23 -4.78 -6.77
N LEU A 89 -23.42 -3.60 -7.37
CA LEU A 89 -24.56 -3.31 -8.24
C LEU A 89 -24.53 -4.11 -9.54
N SER A 90 -23.36 -4.51 -10.02
CA SER A 90 -23.21 -5.34 -11.22
C SER A 90 -23.37 -6.83 -10.95
N ASP A 91 -23.55 -7.24 -9.71
CA ASP A 91 -23.57 -8.64 -9.26
C ASP A 91 -22.27 -9.41 -9.53
N CYS A 92 -21.17 -8.70 -9.84
CA CYS A 92 -19.85 -9.31 -9.97
C CYS A 92 -19.33 -9.81 -8.61
N ILE A 93 -19.70 -9.12 -7.53
CA ILE A 93 -19.46 -9.52 -6.14
C ILE A 93 -20.80 -9.32 -5.39
N PRO A 94 -21.61 -10.38 -5.25
CA PRO A 94 -22.98 -10.26 -4.75
C PRO A 94 -23.10 -9.83 -3.28
N ASN A 95 -22.06 -10.09 -2.48
CA ASN A 95 -22.03 -9.67 -1.09
C ASN A 95 -21.32 -8.33 -0.95
N TYR A 96 -21.99 -7.33 -0.36
CA TYR A 96 -21.42 -6.00 -0.19
C TYR A 96 -20.19 -5.97 0.72
N ILE A 97 -20.11 -6.82 1.77
CA ILE A 97 -18.94 -6.92 2.64
C ILE A 97 -17.74 -7.42 1.82
N ASP A 98 -17.94 -8.41 0.95
CA ASP A 98 -16.93 -8.94 0.06
C ASP A 98 -16.47 -7.88 -0.96
N ALA A 99 -17.41 -7.10 -1.52
CA ALA A 99 -17.10 -5.99 -2.42
C ALA A 99 -16.28 -4.90 -1.71
N VAL A 100 -16.61 -4.58 -0.46
CA VAL A 100 -15.84 -3.63 0.37
C VAL A 100 -14.46 -4.18 0.68
N PHE A 101 -14.32 -5.45 1.06
CA PHE A 101 -13.03 -6.09 1.29
C PHE A 101 -12.13 -5.96 0.04
N GLU A 102 -12.64 -6.33 -1.14
CA GLU A 102 -11.89 -6.24 -2.39
C GLU A 102 -11.46 -4.80 -2.71
N THR A 103 -12.33 -3.83 -2.45
CA THR A 103 -12.05 -2.42 -2.72
C THR A 103 -11.12 -1.79 -1.67
N VAL A 104 -11.25 -2.17 -0.40
CA VAL A 104 -10.28 -1.80 0.66
C VAL A 104 -8.91 -2.34 0.28
N SER A 105 -8.82 -3.64 -0.06
CA SER A 105 -7.59 -4.26 -0.54
C SER A 105 -7.02 -3.52 -1.77
N GLY A 106 -7.88 -3.08 -2.66
CA GLY A 106 -7.52 -2.27 -3.82
C GLY A 106 -6.87 -0.94 -3.44
N PHE A 107 -7.59 -0.08 -2.71
CA PHE A 107 -7.09 1.25 -2.36
C PHE A 107 -5.90 1.19 -1.38
N THR A 108 -5.91 0.28 -0.41
CA THR A 108 -4.78 0.11 0.51
C THR A 108 -3.58 -0.60 -0.11
N THR A 109 -3.70 -0.97 -1.39
CA THR A 109 -2.64 -1.67 -2.14
C THR A 109 -2.18 -2.96 -1.47
N THR A 110 -3.12 -3.71 -0.90
CA THR A 110 -2.83 -4.96 -0.18
C THR A 110 -2.74 -6.15 -1.14
N GLY A 111 -3.69 -6.27 -2.09
CA GLY A 111 -3.72 -7.36 -3.05
C GLY A 111 -4.38 -8.65 -2.57
N SER A 112 -4.85 -8.74 -1.32
CA SER A 112 -5.70 -9.83 -0.86
C SER A 112 -7.03 -9.82 -1.60
N THR A 113 -7.52 -10.96 -2.07
CA THR A 113 -8.74 -11.06 -2.86
C THR A 113 -9.71 -12.10 -2.30
N ILE A 114 -11.02 -11.84 -2.46
CA ILE A 114 -12.08 -12.80 -2.19
C ILE A 114 -12.52 -13.52 -3.47
N LEU A 115 -12.00 -13.13 -4.62
CA LEU A 115 -12.41 -13.66 -5.90
C LEU A 115 -11.78 -15.03 -6.13
N GLN A 116 -12.62 -16.03 -6.45
CA GLN A 116 -12.18 -17.37 -6.82
C GLN A 116 -11.81 -17.47 -8.29
N ASN A 117 -12.45 -16.66 -9.15
CA ASN A 117 -12.17 -16.61 -10.59
C ASN A 117 -12.09 -15.15 -11.06
N ILE A 118 -10.88 -14.64 -11.15
CA ILE A 118 -10.59 -13.27 -11.57
C ILE A 118 -10.85 -13.09 -13.07
N GLU A 119 -10.61 -14.12 -13.87
CA GLU A 119 -10.75 -14.08 -15.34
C GLU A 119 -12.22 -14.00 -15.79
N ALA A 120 -13.16 -14.36 -14.91
CA ALA A 120 -14.60 -14.19 -15.16
C ALA A 120 -15.07 -12.73 -15.04
N LEU A 121 -14.28 -11.85 -14.41
CA LEU A 121 -14.65 -10.44 -14.28
C LEU A 121 -14.62 -9.72 -15.63
N PRO A 122 -15.61 -8.86 -15.91
CA PRO A 122 -15.56 -7.91 -17.02
C PRO A 122 -14.28 -7.06 -16.97
N LYS A 123 -13.73 -6.73 -18.12
CA LYS A 123 -12.48 -5.96 -18.23
C LYS A 123 -12.56 -4.59 -17.55
N GLY A 124 -13.70 -3.90 -17.65
CA GLY A 124 -13.91 -2.64 -16.94
C GLY A 124 -13.85 -2.79 -15.43
N MET A 125 -14.41 -3.88 -14.88
CA MET A 125 -14.36 -4.17 -13.45
C MET A 125 -12.94 -4.52 -12.99
N ASN A 126 -12.24 -5.36 -13.74
CA ASN A 126 -10.85 -5.72 -13.43
C ASN A 126 -9.90 -4.52 -13.61
N PHE A 127 -10.15 -3.65 -14.60
CA PHE A 127 -9.44 -2.39 -14.74
C PHE A 127 -9.62 -1.52 -13.49
N TRP A 128 -10.86 -1.33 -12.98
CA TRP A 128 -11.13 -0.58 -11.75
C TRP A 128 -10.38 -1.16 -10.57
N ARG A 129 -10.43 -2.48 -10.40
CA ARG A 129 -9.71 -3.22 -9.36
C ARG A 129 -8.21 -2.89 -9.35
N CYS A 130 -7.51 -2.99 -10.48
CA CYS A 130 -6.08 -2.67 -10.58
C CYS A 130 -5.81 -1.15 -10.51
N PHE A 131 -6.73 -0.34 -11.01
CA PHE A 131 -6.61 1.12 -10.98
C PHE A 131 -6.70 1.69 -9.55
N THR A 132 -7.48 1.05 -8.66
CA THR A 132 -7.48 1.42 -7.23
C THR A 132 -6.11 1.26 -6.60
N HIS A 133 -5.28 0.26 -6.99
CA HIS A 133 -3.88 0.15 -6.57
C HIS A 133 -3.06 1.36 -7.01
N TRP A 134 -3.19 1.77 -8.26
CA TRP A 134 -2.44 2.91 -8.78
C TRP A 134 -2.78 4.22 -8.06
N ILE A 135 -4.06 4.45 -7.76
CA ILE A 135 -4.53 5.61 -7.00
C ILE A 135 -4.03 5.52 -5.55
N GLY A 136 -4.18 4.37 -4.92
CA GLY A 136 -3.81 4.11 -3.53
C GLY A 136 -2.31 4.17 -3.27
N GLY A 137 -1.48 3.81 -4.26
CA GLY A 137 -0.02 3.72 -4.12
C GLY A 137 0.63 5.02 -3.66
N MET A 138 0.27 6.15 -4.26
CA MET A 138 0.77 7.46 -3.85
C MET A 138 -0.11 8.18 -2.81
N GLY A 139 -1.18 7.52 -2.34
CA GLY A 139 -2.12 8.08 -1.38
C GLY A 139 -3.27 8.87 -2.01
N VAL A 140 -4.46 8.58 -1.54
CA VAL A 140 -5.70 9.15 -2.05
C VAL A 140 -5.77 10.67 -1.88
N LEU A 141 -5.36 11.18 -0.72
CA LEU A 141 -5.40 12.61 -0.43
C LEU A 141 -4.33 13.39 -1.20
N VAL A 142 -3.12 12.84 -1.33
CA VAL A 142 -2.05 13.46 -2.13
C VAL A 142 -2.48 13.58 -3.58
N PHE A 143 -3.16 12.56 -4.12
CA PHE A 143 -3.75 12.58 -5.45
C PHE A 143 -4.82 13.68 -5.58
N VAL A 144 -5.75 13.79 -4.63
CA VAL A 144 -6.78 14.81 -4.61
C VAL A 144 -6.17 16.21 -4.48
N MET A 145 -5.12 16.39 -3.66
CA MET A 145 -4.41 17.67 -3.52
C MET A 145 -3.72 18.10 -4.81
N MET A 146 -3.24 17.14 -5.60
CA MET A 146 -2.66 17.44 -6.91
C MET A 146 -3.70 17.97 -7.90
N ILE A 147 -4.87 17.30 -7.98
CA ILE A 147 -5.94 17.64 -8.95
C ILE A 147 -6.73 18.86 -8.50
N THR A 148 -7.09 18.95 -7.22
CA THR A 148 -7.93 20.03 -6.70
C THR A 148 -7.08 21.14 -6.11
N SER A 149 -7.50 22.41 -6.30
CA SER A 149 -6.87 23.55 -5.64
C SER A 149 -7.31 23.61 -4.16
N LEU A 150 -6.90 22.65 -3.37
CA LEU A 150 -7.09 22.67 -1.92
C LEU A 150 -6.04 23.59 -1.27
N ASP A 151 -6.15 24.91 -1.56
CA ASP A 151 -5.35 25.92 -0.87
C ASP A 151 -5.89 26.09 0.56
N THR A 152 -5.35 25.31 1.46
CA THR A 152 -5.53 25.47 2.90
C THR A 152 -4.21 25.90 3.51
N ASP A 153 -4.24 26.85 4.44
CA ASP A 153 -3.04 27.37 5.10
C ASP A 153 -2.22 26.25 5.81
N ASN A 154 -2.85 25.10 6.04
CA ASN A 154 -2.28 23.91 6.73
C ASN A 154 -2.29 22.62 5.89
N SER A 155 -2.17 22.71 4.57
CA SER A 155 -2.12 21.53 3.67
C SER A 155 -0.95 20.57 4.00
N MET A 156 0.11 21.07 4.67
CA MET A 156 1.21 20.25 5.17
C MET A 156 0.74 19.25 6.25
N SER A 157 -0.25 19.59 7.08
CA SER A 157 -0.79 18.67 8.09
C SER A 157 -1.52 17.49 7.46
N LEU A 158 -2.22 17.72 6.33
CA LEU A 158 -2.90 16.68 5.56
C LEU A 158 -1.89 15.72 4.91
N MET A 159 -0.86 16.28 4.27
CA MET A 159 0.17 15.48 3.61
C MET A 159 0.97 14.63 4.61
N ARG A 160 1.29 15.17 5.80
CA ARG A 160 1.96 14.42 6.86
C ARG A 160 1.10 13.30 7.45
N ALA A 161 -0.22 13.42 7.37
CA ALA A 161 -1.13 12.39 7.87
C ALA A 161 -1.24 11.18 6.94
N GLU A 162 -0.82 11.31 5.67
CA GLU A 162 -0.97 10.25 4.67
C GLU A 162 0.37 9.66 4.20
N VAL A 163 1.44 10.47 4.13
CA VAL A 163 2.73 9.98 3.64
C VAL A 163 3.45 9.18 4.70
N PRO A 164 3.70 7.88 4.46
CA PRO A 164 4.33 7.01 5.45
C PRO A 164 5.82 7.32 5.64
N GLY A 165 6.26 7.34 6.90
CA GLY A 165 7.67 7.44 7.28
C GLY A 165 7.96 8.45 8.39
N PRO A 166 9.09 8.25 9.11
CA PRO A 166 9.43 9.07 10.28
C PRO A 166 9.93 10.48 9.93
N GLU A 167 10.35 10.73 8.70
CA GLU A 167 10.86 12.03 8.26
C GLU A 167 10.35 12.39 6.87
N MET A 168 9.76 13.57 6.77
CA MET A 168 9.33 14.17 5.52
C MET A 168 10.21 15.39 5.25
N ASP A 169 11.27 15.22 4.46
CA ASP A 169 12.07 16.34 4.00
C ASP A 169 11.24 17.20 3.01
N LYS A 170 11.24 18.52 3.22
CA LYS A 170 10.57 19.44 2.31
C LYS A 170 11.37 19.52 0.99
N LEU A 171 10.85 18.90 -0.07
CA LEU A 171 11.46 18.98 -1.39
C LEU A 171 11.38 20.41 -1.97
N VAL A 172 10.26 21.09 -1.71
CA VAL A 172 9.99 22.46 -2.19
C VAL A 172 9.07 23.20 -1.23
N PRO A 173 9.08 24.56 -1.25
CA PRO A 173 8.34 25.39 -0.29
C PRO A 173 6.82 25.18 -0.30
N LYS A 174 6.24 24.76 -1.45
CA LYS A 174 4.79 24.57 -1.60
C LYS A 174 4.43 23.08 -1.67
N VAL A 175 3.61 22.61 -0.74
CA VAL A 175 3.14 21.21 -0.63
C VAL A 175 2.57 20.66 -1.93
N ARG A 176 1.74 21.45 -2.63
CA ARG A 176 1.16 21.08 -3.92
C ARG A 176 2.21 20.83 -5.00
N HIS A 177 3.29 21.58 -4.99
CA HIS A 177 4.38 21.40 -5.95
C HIS A 177 5.15 20.11 -5.67
N THR A 178 5.42 19.79 -4.40
CA THR A 178 5.97 18.50 -3.98
C THR A 178 5.10 17.34 -4.43
N ALA A 179 3.80 17.39 -4.13
CA ALA A 179 2.85 16.36 -4.55
C ALA A 179 2.85 16.17 -6.07
N LYS A 180 2.84 17.26 -6.84
CA LYS A 180 2.89 17.20 -8.31
C LYS A 180 4.17 16.52 -8.83
N LEU A 181 5.33 16.84 -8.27
CA LEU A 181 6.60 16.23 -8.67
C LEU A 181 6.63 14.72 -8.35
N LEU A 182 6.19 14.33 -7.16
CA LEU A 182 6.11 12.91 -6.77
C LEU A 182 5.20 12.13 -7.73
N TYR A 183 4.01 12.68 -8.07
CA TYR A 183 3.12 12.04 -9.03
C TYR A 183 3.67 12.00 -10.46
N GLN A 184 4.40 13.02 -10.88
CA GLN A 184 5.06 13.01 -12.19
C GLN A 184 6.09 11.88 -12.28
N MET A 185 6.93 11.69 -11.25
CA MET A 185 7.89 10.60 -11.20
C MET A 185 7.20 9.23 -11.17
N TYR A 186 6.15 9.09 -10.36
CA TYR A 186 5.33 7.90 -10.29
C TYR A 186 4.71 7.55 -11.65
N PHE A 187 4.13 8.53 -12.33
CA PHE A 187 3.52 8.36 -13.65
C PHE A 187 4.54 7.98 -14.73
N VAL A 188 5.72 8.64 -14.74
CA VAL A 188 6.79 8.32 -15.71
C VAL A 188 7.28 6.88 -15.52
N LEU A 189 7.51 6.45 -14.27
CA LEU A 189 7.91 5.06 -13.99
C LEU A 189 6.82 4.07 -14.41
N THR A 190 5.54 4.37 -14.17
CA THR A 190 4.43 3.51 -14.59
C THR A 190 4.40 3.36 -16.12
N ILE A 191 4.53 4.47 -16.87
CA ILE A 191 4.56 4.41 -18.35
C ILE A 191 5.78 3.62 -18.83
N ALA A 192 6.94 3.83 -18.23
CA ALA A 192 8.13 3.08 -18.59
C ALA A 192 7.89 1.57 -18.42
N GLU A 193 7.30 1.14 -17.30
CA GLU A 193 6.96 -0.27 -17.08
C GLU A 193 5.98 -0.80 -18.13
N VAL A 194 4.91 -0.07 -18.46
CA VAL A 194 3.97 -0.45 -19.52
C VAL A 194 4.71 -0.73 -20.82
N ILE A 195 5.63 0.17 -21.22
CA ILE A 195 6.40 0.02 -22.46
C ILE A 195 7.30 -1.23 -22.40
N PHE A 196 8.01 -1.46 -21.30
CA PHE A 196 8.85 -2.65 -21.15
C PHE A 196 8.03 -3.95 -21.15
N LEU A 197 6.86 -3.98 -20.52
CA LEU A 197 5.98 -5.15 -20.53
C LEU A 197 5.42 -5.44 -21.94
N MET A 198 5.09 -4.40 -22.72
CA MET A 198 4.69 -4.56 -24.11
C MET A 198 5.84 -5.13 -24.97
N PHE A 199 7.08 -4.73 -24.75
CA PHE A 199 8.25 -5.37 -25.41
C PHE A 199 8.41 -6.84 -25.01
N GLY A 200 7.94 -7.24 -23.83
CA GLY A 200 7.86 -8.63 -23.38
C GLY A 200 6.73 -9.45 -24.00
N GLY A 201 5.90 -8.85 -24.88
CA GLY A 201 4.78 -9.50 -25.54
C GLY A 201 3.43 -9.43 -24.83
N MET A 202 3.33 -8.67 -23.73
CA MET A 202 2.02 -8.37 -23.12
C MET A 202 1.20 -7.46 -24.05
N ASN A 203 -0.11 -7.73 -24.15
CA ASN A 203 -1.02 -6.79 -24.80
C ASN A 203 -1.16 -5.51 -23.95
N LEU A 204 -1.59 -4.41 -24.54
CA LEU A 204 -1.68 -3.11 -23.89
C LEU A 204 -2.55 -3.15 -22.62
N TYR A 205 -3.67 -3.85 -22.63
CA TYR A 205 -4.56 -3.94 -21.47
C TYR A 205 -3.86 -4.63 -20.29
N ASP A 206 -3.27 -5.80 -20.51
CA ASP A 206 -2.55 -6.56 -19.49
C ASP A 206 -1.33 -5.76 -18.97
N ALA A 207 -0.57 -5.12 -19.87
CA ALA A 207 0.57 -4.29 -19.49
C ALA A 207 0.16 -3.12 -18.57
N VAL A 208 -0.96 -2.44 -18.88
CA VAL A 208 -1.48 -1.31 -18.09
C VAL A 208 -1.95 -1.78 -16.71
N VAL A 209 -2.77 -2.85 -16.63
CA VAL A 209 -3.33 -3.29 -15.35
C VAL A 209 -2.24 -3.85 -14.43
N HIS A 210 -1.23 -4.56 -14.96
CA HIS A 210 -0.11 -5.03 -14.14
C HIS A 210 0.80 -3.88 -13.71
N SER A 211 1.09 -2.92 -14.60
CA SER A 211 1.87 -1.73 -14.21
C SER A 211 1.17 -0.89 -13.14
N PHE A 212 -0.16 -0.80 -13.15
CA PHE A 212 -0.90 -0.15 -12.07
C PHE A 212 -0.69 -0.86 -10.73
N SER A 213 -0.75 -2.18 -10.74
CA SER A 213 -0.57 -2.98 -9.53
C SER A 213 0.88 -3.01 -9.06
N THR A 214 1.86 -3.02 -9.98
CA THR A 214 3.29 -2.89 -9.63
C THR A 214 3.60 -1.53 -9.05
N ALA A 215 3.16 -0.46 -9.72
CA ALA A 215 3.42 0.91 -9.29
C ALA A 215 2.79 1.20 -7.91
N GLY A 216 1.56 0.74 -7.70
CA GLY A 216 0.90 0.80 -6.40
C GLY A 216 1.51 -0.12 -5.35
N THR A 217 2.34 -1.11 -5.76
CA THR A 217 2.81 -2.21 -4.91
C THR A 217 1.64 -3.01 -4.31
N GLY A 218 0.66 -3.40 -5.14
CA GLY A 218 -0.58 -3.99 -4.64
C GLY A 218 -0.88 -5.42 -5.11
N GLY A 219 -0.30 -5.88 -6.24
CA GLY A 219 -0.33 -7.29 -6.65
C GLY A 219 -1.61 -7.82 -7.30
N PHE A 220 -2.63 -7.01 -7.50
CA PHE A 220 -3.79 -7.46 -8.27
C PHE A 220 -3.40 -7.75 -9.71
N SER A 221 -3.86 -8.89 -10.22
CA SER A 221 -3.71 -9.34 -11.60
C SER A 221 -5.08 -9.54 -12.24
N ASN A 222 -5.12 -9.54 -13.56
CA ASN A 222 -6.28 -9.97 -14.32
C ASN A 222 -6.20 -11.48 -14.68
N ARG A 223 -5.25 -12.21 -14.12
CA ARG A 223 -5.05 -13.65 -14.27
C ARG A 223 -5.11 -14.35 -12.92
N ASN A 224 -5.75 -15.53 -12.88
CA ASN A 224 -5.81 -16.34 -11.66
C ASN A 224 -4.41 -16.78 -11.20
N ALA A 225 -3.55 -17.14 -12.16
CA ALA A 225 -2.17 -17.54 -11.91
C ALA A 225 -1.22 -16.35 -11.72
N SER A 226 -1.73 -15.11 -11.58
CA SER A 226 -0.90 -13.90 -11.44
C SER A 226 0.12 -13.79 -12.60
N ILE A 227 1.37 -13.44 -12.31
CA ILE A 227 2.43 -13.29 -13.32
C ILE A 227 2.92 -14.66 -13.85
N ALA A 228 2.75 -15.73 -13.08
CA ALA A 228 3.06 -17.09 -13.54
C ALA A 228 2.36 -17.48 -14.86
N PHE A 229 1.21 -16.85 -15.17
CA PHE A 229 0.49 -17.05 -16.43
C PHE A 229 1.34 -16.80 -17.68
N TYR A 230 2.28 -15.85 -17.62
CA TYR A 230 3.08 -15.47 -18.80
C TYR A 230 4.30 -16.34 -19.01
N ASP A 231 4.76 -17.04 -18.00
CA ASP A 231 5.97 -17.91 -18.00
C ASP A 231 7.15 -17.31 -18.81
N SER A 232 7.43 -16.05 -18.61
CA SER A 232 8.46 -15.30 -19.31
C SER A 232 9.51 -14.74 -18.35
N ALA A 233 10.76 -15.20 -18.48
CA ALA A 233 11.86 -14.69 -17.68
C ALA A 233 12.10 -13.17 -17.88
N TYR A 234 11.77 -12.65 -19.08
CA TYR A 234 11.85 -11.21 -19.35
C TYR A 234 10.79 -10.44 -18.56
N ILE A 235 9.53 -10.87 -18.60
CA ILE A 235 8.42 -10.24 -17.89
C ILE A 235 8.67 -10.28 -16.38
N ASP A 236 9.09 -11.43 -15.84
CA ASP A 236 9.44 -11.58 -14.43
C ASP A 236 10.58 -10.63 -14.03
N GLY A 237 11.61 -10.54 -14.87
CA GLY A 237 12.73 -9.62 -14.63
C GLY A 237 12.31 -8.15 -14.64
N VAL A 238 11.50 -7.73 -15.61
CA VAL A 238 10.97 -6.35 -15.69
C VAL A 238 10.15 -6.04 -14.44
N ILE A 239 9.16 -6.87 -14.09
CA ILE A 239 8.31 -6.63 -12.92
C ILE A 239 9.16 -6.62 -11.64
N THR A 240 10.10 -7.55 -11.47
CA THR A 240 10.99 -7.59 -10.29
C THR A 240 11.77 -6.27 -10.13
N VAL A 241 12.36 -5.77 -11.22
CA VAL A 241 13.11 -4.50 -11.19
C VAL A 241 12.18 -3.34 -10.83
N PHE A 242 10.99 -3.24 -11.45
CA PHE A 242 10.06 -2.15 -11.17
C PHE A 242 9.47 -2.24 -9.76
N MET A 243 9.14 -3.44 -9.23
CA MET A 243 8.76 -3.61 -7.83
C MET A 243 9.83 -3.03 -6.89
N ILE A 244 11.10 -3.42 -7.08
CA ILE A 244 12.21 -2.91 -6.26
C ILE A 244 12.34 -1.40 -6.40
N LEU A 245 12.19 -0.83 -7.60
CA LEU A 245 12.22 0.62 -7.83
C LEU A 245 11.09 1.33 -7.11
N PHE A 246 9.84 0.87 -7.21
CA PHE A 246 8.70 1.47 -6.49
C PHE A 246 8.82 1.31 -4.97
N GLY A 247 9.59 0.34 -4.47
CA GLY A 247 9.94 0.17 -3.06
C GLY A 247 10.99 1.16 -2.55
N ILE A 248 11.64 1.96 -3.40
CA ILE A 248 12.61 2.98 -3.01
C ILE A 248 11.90 4.28 -2.64
N ASN A 249 12.49 5.04 -1.70
CA ASN A 249 11.99 6.36 -1.32
C ASN A 249 11.99 7.34 -2.51
N PHE A 250 10.80 7.88 -2.85
CA PHE A 250 10.64 8.78 -4.00
C PHE A 250 11.45 10.08 -3.89
N ASN A 251 11.84 10.51 -2.68
CA ASN A 251 12.75 11.65 -2.51
C ASN A 251 14.12 11.40 -3.14
N LEU A 252 14.58 10.14 -3.20
CA LEU A 252 15.87 9.81 -3.82
C LEU A 252 15.83 9.99 -5.34
N TYR A 253 14.69 9.72 -5.98
CA TYR A 253 14.52 10.02 -7.42
C TYR A 253 14.59 11.53 -7.70
N PHE A 254 14.04 12.35 -6.80
CA PHE A 254 14.19 13.79 -6.92
C PHE A 254 15.65 14.25 -6.81
N LEU A 255 16.43 13.67 -5.88
CA LEU A 255 17.86 13.94 -5.77
C LEU A 255 18.63 13.48 -7.02
N LEU A 256 18.23 12.36 -7.64
CA LEU A 256 18.80 11.92 -8.93
C LEU A 256 18.53 12.94 -10.05
N LEU A 257 17.32 13.51 -10.13
CA LEU A 257 17.00 14.57 -11.09
C LEU A 257 17.84 15.83 -10.87
N LEU A 258 18.18 16.13 -9.62
CA LEU A 258 19.11 17.22 -9.25
C LEU A 258 20.58 16.87 -9.47
N LYS A 259 20.88 15.65 -10.01
CA LYS A 259 22.24 15.13 -10.23
C LYS A 259 23.08 14.95 -8.96
N ASP A 260 22.45 14.85 -7.79
CA ASP A 260 23.13 14.58 -6.51
C ASP A 260 23.24 13.07 -6.24
N TRP A 261 24.00 12.37 -7.08
CA TRP A 261 24.24 10.93 -6.96
C TRP A 261 24.94 10.52 -5.66
N LYS A 262 25.76 11.44 -5.12
CA LYS A 262 26.52 11.18 -3.89
C LYS A 262 25.60 11.03 -2.68
N SER A 263 24.59 11.88 -2.55
CA SER A 263 23.60 11.80 -1.48
C SER A 263 22.73 10.54 -1.59
N VAL A 264 22.37 10.13 -2.81
CA VAL A 264 21.59 8.90 -3.04
C VAL A 264 22.41 7.67 -2.61
N LEU A 265 23.65 7.53 -3.07
CA LEU A 265 24.50 6.38 -2.72
C LEU A 265 24.91 6.34 -1.24
N LYS A 266 24.93 7.48 -0.56
CA LYS A 266 25.22 7.56 0.89
C LYS A 266 24.00 7.32 1.77
N ASN A 267 22.80 7.23 1.20
CA ASN A 267 21.57 7.00 1.97
C ASN A 267 21.64 5.64 2.65
N GLU A 268 21.55 5.63 3.99
CA GLU A 268 21.66 4.41 4.79
C GLU A 268 20.48 3.47 4.56
N GLU A 269 19.24 4.02 4.45
CA GLU A 269 18.04 3.22 4.23
C GLU A 269 18.09 2.47 2.90
N LEU A 270 18.48 3.16 1.80
CA LEU A 270 18.61 2.54 0.49
C LEU A 270 19.64 1.40 0.51
N ARG A 271 20.80 1.61 1.15
CA ARG A 271 21.85 0.58 1.22
C ARG A 271 21.40 -0.64 2.02
N VAL A 272 20.71 -0.43 3.15
CA VAL A 272 20.19 -1.54 3.96
C VAL A 272 19.08 -2.26 3.21
N TYR A 273 18.15 -1.53 2.58
CA TYR A 273 17.10 -2.13 1.76
C TYR A 273 17.66 -3.04 0.67
N LEU A 274 18.57 -2.52 -0.17
CA LEU A 274 19.18 -3.31 -1.25
C LEU A 274 20.04 -4.47 -0.69
N GLY A 275 20.69 -4.26 0.44
CA GLY A 275 21.46 -5.32 1.13
C GLY A 275 20.56 -6.46 1.63
N VAL A 276 19.41 -6.14 2.22
CA VAL A 276 18.42 -7.15 2.68
C VAL A 276 17.84 -7.89 1.48
N VAL A 277 17.48 -7.20 0.40
CA VAL A 277 16.98 -7.81 -0.85
C VAL A 277 18.02 -8.78 -1.40
N ALA A 278 19.28 -8.36 -1.56
CA ALA A 278 20.32 -9.21 -2.11
C ALA A 278 20.62 -10.43 -1.22
N ALA A 279 20.70 -10.24 0.10
CA ALA A 279 20.93 -11.33 1.04
C ALA A 279 19.78 -12.36 1.01
N ALA A 280 18.52 -11.89 0.99
CA ALA A 280 17.35 -12.76 0.90
C ALA A 280 17.32 -13.55 -0.41
N ILE A 281 17.58 -12.89 -1.55
CA ILE A 281 17.64 -13.54 -2.88
C ILE A 281 18.69 -14.65 -2.86
N VAL A 282 19.92 -14.36 -2.40
CA VAL A 282 21.00 -15.36 -2.37
C VAL A 282 20.64 -16.52 -1.46
N THR A 283 20.16 -16.25 -0.24
CA THR A 283 19.84 -17.31 0.73
C THR A 283 18.69 -18.18 0.24
N ILE A 284 17.61 -17.60 -0.28
CA ILE A 284 16.47 -18.37 -0.82
C ILE A 284 16.91 -19.15 -2.05
N THR A 285 17.65 -18.53 -2.99
CA THR A 285 18.16 -19.24 -4.18
C THR A 285 18.93 -20.51 -3.80
N ILE A 286 19.86 -20.42 -2.85
CA ILE A 286 20.62 -21.58 -2.37
C ILE A 286 19.69 -22.63 -1.75
N ASN A 287 18.71 -22.19 -0.96
CA ASN A 287 17.82 -23.09 -0.23
C ASN A 287 16.84 -23.86 -1.13
N ILE A 288 16.43 -23.26 -2.28
CA ILE A 288 15.50 -23.90 -3.22
C ILE A 288 16.18 -24.57 -4.43
N LEU A 289 17.51 -24.58 -4.50
CA LEU A 289 18.27 -25.15 -5.63
C LEU A 289 17.87 -26.60 -5.96
N SER A 290 17.57 -27.39 -4.93
CA SER A 290 17.17 -28.81 -5.10
C SER A 290 15.79 -28.98 -5.72
N MET A 291 14.97 -27.93 -5.77
CA MET A 291 13.61 -27.96 -6.29
C MET A 291 13.54 -27.59 -7.78
N TYR A 292 14.60 -27.00 -8.31
CA TYR A 292 14.62 -26.49 -9.69
C TYR A 292 15.79 -27.07 -10.47
N GLU A 293 15.60 -27.28 -11.77
CA GLU A 293 16.60 -27.92 -12.63
C GLU A 293 17.90 -27.11 -12.80
N THR A 294 17.79 -25.77 -12.71
CA THR A 294 18.94 -24.88 -12.91
C THR A 294 19.00 -23.78 -11.86
N VAL A 295 20.22 -23.33 -11.57
CA VAL A 295 20.46 -22.16 -10.71
C VAL A 295 19.74 -20.92 -11.22
N ALA A 296 19.64 -20.76 -12.54
CA ALA A 296 18.96 -19.63 -13.18
C ALA A 296 17.46 -19.63 -12.87
N HIS A 297 16.79 -20.79 -12.89
CA HIS A 297 15.37 -20.89 -12.50
C HIS A 297 15.17 -20.61 -11.01
N ALA A 298 16.00 -21.19 -10.14
CA ALA A 298 15.92 -20.90 -8.71
C ALA A 298 16.15 -19.40 -8.42
N PHE A 299 17.11 -18.77 -9.08
CA PHE A 299 17.37 -17.33 -8.96
C PHE A 299 16.21 -16.47 -9.49
N ARG A 300 15.61 -16.84 -10.64
CA ARG A 300 14.43 -16.15 -11.24
C ARG A 300 13.28 -16.10 -10.24
N TYR A 301 12.88 -17.25 -9.70
CA TYR A 301 11.76 -17.33 -8.77
C TYR A 301 12.08 -16.72 -7.40
N ALA A 302 13.29 -16.93 -6.86
CA ALA A 302 13.71 -16.32 -5.61
C ALA A 302 13.71 -14.78 -5.70
N SER A 303 14.30 -14.21 -6.77
CA SER A 303 14.38 -12.76 -6.95
C SER A 303 13.01 -12.13 -7.11
N PHE A 304 12.10 -12.79 -7.85
CA PHE A 304 10.74 -12.32 -8.03
C PHE A 304 9.97 -12.32 -6.70
N GLN A 305 9.95 -13.45 -5.97
CA GLN A 305 9.20 -13.55 -4.72
C GLN A 305 9.79 -12.65 -3.62
N VAL A 306 11.10 -12.52 -3.51
CA VAL A 306 11.73 -11.55 -2.60
C VAL A 306 11.31 -10.12 -2.96
N GLY A 307 11.38 -9.76 -4.24
CA GLY A 307 10.90 -8.47 -4.72
C GLY A 307 9.43 -8.23 -4.38
N ALA A 308 8.56 -9.18 -4.71
CA ALA A 308 7.12 -9.10 -4.47
C ALA A 308 6.77 -8.93 -2.98
N ILE A 309 7.46 -9.64 -2.09
CA ILE A 309 7.13 -9.65 -0.67
C ILE A 309 7.72 -8.44 0.07
N ILE A 310 9.00 -8.10 -0.15
CA ILE A 310 9.62 -6.97 0.58
C ILE A 310 9.03 -5.62 0.17
N THR A 311 8.62 -5.49 -1.10
CA THR A 311 7.94 -4.28 -1.58
C THR A 311 6.45 -4.27 -1.25
N THR A 312 5.97 -5.36 -0.64
CA THR A 312 4.56 -5.57 -0.35
C THR A 312 3.66 -5.57 -1.59
N THR A 313 4.21 -5.95 -2.75
CA THR A 313 3.44 -6.04 -3.99
C THR A 313 2.58 -7.30 -4.03
N GLY A 314 3.11 -8.46 -3.64
CA GLY A 314 2.34 -9.69 -3.52
C GLY A 314 2.03 -10.42 -4.84
N PHE A 315 2.66 -10.09 -5.96
CA PHE A 315 2.57 -10.90 -7.18
C PHE A 315 3.20 -12.28 -6.99
N CYS A 316 2.73 -13.25 -7.77
CA CYS A 316 3.19 -14.62 -7.70
C CYS A 316 3.68 -15.14 -9.07
N THR A 317 4.86 -15.77 -9.08
CA THR A 317 5.40 -16.55 -10.20
C THR A 317 5.64 -18.00 -9.81
N ALA A 318 5.66 -18.32 -8.53
CA ALA A 318 5.83 -19.66 -7.99
C ALA A 318 5.05 -19.80 -6.69
N ASP A 319 4.50 -21.00 -6.46
CA ASP A 319 3.86 -21.34 -5.19
C ASP A 319 4.94 -21.57 -4.11
N PHE A 320 5.24 -20.52 -3.35
CA PHE A 320 6.22 -20.58 -2.29
C PHE A 320 5.75 -21.37 -1.05
N GLU A 321 4.48 -21.77 -0.99
CA GLU A 321 3.99 -22.67 0.06
C GLU A 321 4.70 -24.02 0.02
N GLN A 322 5.13 -24.44 -1.17
CA GLN A 322 5.90 -25.67 -1.37
C GLN A 322 7.39 -25.53 -1.05
N TRP A 323 7.87 -24.30 -0.78
CA TRP A 323 9.29 -24.06 -0.51
C TRP A 323 9.69 -24.52 0.90
N PRO A 324 11.01 -24.80 1.12
CA PRO A 324 11.50 -25.16 2.45
C PRO A 324 11.18 -24.08 3.51
N GLU A 325 11.00 -24.50 4.76
CA GLU A 325 10.57 -23.64 5.87
C GLU A 325 11.46 -22.40 6.06
N LEU A 326 12.77 -22.51 5.82
CA LEU A 326 13.69 -21.37 5.89
C LEU A 326 13.29 -20.28 4.90
N SER A 327 12.97 -20.64 3.65
CA SER A 327 12.56 -19.68 2.61
C SER A 327 11.23 -19.02 2.96
N LYS A 328 10.22 -19.78 3.42
CA LYS A 328 8.94 -19.25 3.89
C LYS A 328 9.14 -18.28 5.08
N THR A 329 9.97 -18.66 6.05
CA THR A 329 10.26 -17.82 7.22
C THR A 329 10.93 -16.49 6.80
N ILE A 330 11.90 -16.54 5.86
CA ILE A 330 12.52 -15.31 5.34
C ILE A 330 11.47 -14.43 4.67
N LEU A 331 10.59 -14.97 3.81
CA LEU A 331 9.53 -14.21 3.18
C LEU A 331 8.59 -13.56 4.22
N MET A 332 8.19 -14.30 5.26
CA MET A 332 7.36 -13.75 6.35
C MET A 332 8.06 -12.61 7.09
N MET A 333 9.37 -12.69 7.33
CA MET A 333 10.12 -11.59 7.93
C MET A 333 10.20 -10.37 7.00
N LEU A 334 10.36 -10.58 5.70
CA LEU A 334 10.37 -9.50 4.72
C LEU A 334 9.04 -8.77 4.64
N MET A 335 7.88 -9.46 4.81
CA MET A 335 6.55 -8.83 4.93
C MET A 335 6.51 -7.78 6.05
N VAL A 336 7.09 -8.14 7.21
CA VAL A 336 7.11 -7.26 8.40
C VAL A 336 8.04 -6.06 8.18
N ILE A 337 9.24 -6.29 7.62
CA ILE A 337 10.22 -5.24 7.37
C ILE A 337 9.66 -4.22 6.36
N GLY A 338 9.14 -4.70 5.23
CA GLY A 338 8.57 -3.88 4.18
C GLY A 338 9.59 -3.08 3.37
N ALA A 339 9.11 -2.07 2.64
CA ALA A 339 9.90 -1.22 1.76
C ALA A 339 10.48 0.02 2.47
N CYS A 340 11.13 0.93 1.72
CA CYS A 340 11.65 2.20 2.25
C CYS A 340 10.51 3.15 2.69
N GLY A 341 10.78 4.00 3.68
CA GLY A 341 9.90 5.11 4.02
C GLY A 341 9.76 6.09 2.84
N GLY A 342 8.54 6.58 2.59
CA GLY A 342 8.28 7.46 1.44
C GLY A 342 8.31 6.74 0.07
N SER A 343 8.14 5.42 0.06
CA SER A 343 7.82 4.59 -1.12
C SER A 343 6.32 4.27 -1.15
N THR A 344 5.88 3.57 -2.19
CA THR A 344 4.49 3.08 -2.29
C THR A 344 4.23 1.84 -1.44
N GLY A 345 5.27 1.09 -1.03
CA GLY A 345 5.15 -0.15 -0.27
C GLY A 345 4.56 -0.01 1.13
N GLY A 346 4.08 -1.10 1.69
CA GLY A 346 3.56 -1.26 3.06
C GLY A 346 4.62 -1.67 4.08
N GLY A 347 4.22 -2.38 5.12
CA GLY A 347 5.08 -2.86 6.21
C GLY A 347 5.53 -1.79 7.20
N ILE A 348 6.36 -2.18 8.19
CA ILE A 348 6.88 -1.27 9.24
C ILE A 348 7.80 -0.19 8.66
N LYS A 349 8.41 -0.43 7.51
CA LYS A 349 9.44 0.34 6.81
C LYS A 349 10.85 0.09 7.31
N VAL A 350 11.77 -0.04 6.34
CA VAL A 350 13.20 -0.28 6.61
C VAL A 350 13.78 0.76 7.56
N SER A 351 13.43 2.05 7.40
CA SER A 351 13.92 3.14 8.26
C SER A 351 13.57 2.94 9.72
N ARG A 352 12.32 2.56 10.05
CA ARG A 352 11.90 2.29 11.43
C ARG A 352 12.59 1.05 11.99
N PHE A 353 12.68 -0.02 11.20
CA PHE A 353 13.38 -1.23 11.61
C PHE A 353 14.85 -0.95 11.93
N MET A 354 15.55 -0.15 11.09
CA MET A 354 16.92 0.30 11.36
C MET A 354 17.04 1.10 12.65
N ILE A 355 16.11 2.04 12.89
CA ILE A 355 16.11 2.86 14.11
C ILE A 355 15.89 1.99 15.34
N LEU A 356 14.98 1.00 15.28
CA LEU A 356 14.77 0.05 16.38
C LEU A 356 16.05 -0.75 16.67
N CYS A 357 16.71 -1.32 15.66
CA CYS A 357 17.98 -2.05 15.84
C CYS A 357 19.08 -1.16 16.44
N LYS A 358 19.21 0.09 15.95
CA LYS A 358 20.17 1.06 16.48
C LYS A 358 19.84 1.46 17.93
N SER A 359 18.54 1.56 18.29
CA SER A 359 18.07 1.85 19.64
C SER A 359 18.42 0.73 20.61
N ILE A 360 18.22 -0.54 20.22
CA ILE A 360 18.62 -1.70 21.02
C ILE A 360 20.13 -1.67 21.27
N ARG A 361 20.92 -1.44 20.22
CA ARG A 361 22.38 -1.34 20.36
C ARG A 361 22.81 -0.20 21.25
N GLN A 362 22.12 0.95 21.18
CA GLN A 362 22.37 2.09 22.05
C GLN A 362 22.11 1.74 23.51
N GLU A 363 20.99 1.06 23.80
CA GLU A 363 20.64 0.70 25.19
C GLU A 363 21.64 -0.30 25.79
N ILE A 364 22.06 -1.31 25.02
CA ILE A 364 23.13 -2.24 25.42
C ILE A 364 24.44 -1.48 25.72
N HIS A 365 24.80 -0.52 24.85
CA HIS A 365 26.02 0.27 25.06
C HIS A 365 25.94 1.14 26.31
N LYS A 366 24.76 1.72 26.60
CA LYS A 366 24.51 2.51 27.82
C LYS A 366 24.57 1.66 29.09
N MET A 367 24.09 0.39 29.03
CA MET A 367 24.23 -0.55 30.15
C MET A 367 25.68 -0.87 30.46
N LEU A 368 26.52 -1.02 29.40
CA LEU A 368 27.96 -1.28 29.56
C LEU A 368 28.76 -0.05 29.97
N HIS A 369 28.33 1.13 29.51
CA HIS A 369 29.02 2.39 29.74
C HIS A 369 28.03 3.47 30.22
N PRO A 370 27.59 3.46 31.50
CA PRO A 370 26.51 4.32 32.01
C PRO A 370 26.73 5.84 31.82
N ASN A 371 28.00 6.25 31.81
CA ASN A 371 28.39 7.67 31.66
C ASN A 371 28.57 8.11 30.20
N ALA A 372 28.43 7.18 29.23
CA ALA A 372 28.61 7.52 27.81
C ALA A 372 27.36 8.22 27.26
N VAL A 373 27.56 9.37 26.64
CA VAL A 373 26.48 10.04 25.89
C VAL A 373 26.40 9.44 24.49
N THR A 374 25.42 8.54 24.32
CA THR A 374 25.18 7.88 23.03
C THR A 374 23.94 8.45 22.34
N MET A 375 23.98 8.54 21.02
CA MET A 375 22.86 9.04 20.21
C MET A 375 22.62 8.15 19.00
N VAL A 376 21.37 7.81 18.73
CA VAL A 376 20.98 7.18 17.46
C VAL A 376 21.09 8.21 16.34
N ARG A 377 21.76 7.82 15.25
CA ARG A 377 21.90 8.63 14.03
C ARG A 377 21.35 7.89 12.83
N MET A 378 20.73 8.63 11.89
CA MET A 378 20.26 8.17 10.60
C MET A 378 20.76 9.16 9.52
N ASN A 379 21.40 8.66 8.48
CA ASN A 379 22.05 9.51 7.45
C ASN A 379 22.97 10.59 8.05
N GLY A 380 23.68 10.29 9.14
CA GLY A 380 24.57 11.23 9.84
C GLY A 380 23.84 12.23 10.75
N LYS A 381 22.50 12.36 10.68
CA LYS A 381 21.69 13.26 11.53
C LYS A 381 21.24 12.54 12.81
N LYS A 382 21.14 13.28 13.91
CA LYS A 382 20.60 12.76 15.18
C LYS A 382 19.11 12.51 15.05
N VAL A 383 18.66 11.32 15.45
CA VAL A 383 17.22 11.01 15.60
C VAL A 383 16.72 11.64 16.90
N GLY A 384 15.67 12.44 16.82
CA GLY A 384 15.07 13.10 17.99
C GLY A 384 14.44 12.10 18.97
N ALA A 385 14.41 12.45 20.24
CA ALA A 385 13.78 11.60 21.28
C ALA A 385 12.28 11.38 21.01
N ASP A 386 11.59 12.39 20.51
CA ASP A 386 10.16 12.28 20.16
C ASP A 386 9.94 11.29 18.99
N THR A 387 10.80 11.29 17.99
CA THR A 387 10.76 10.35 16.88
C THR A 387 10.98 8.92 17.38
N MET A 388 11.97 8.70 18.24
CA MET A 388 12.23 7.38 18.83
C MET A 388 11.04 6.90 19.66
N ARG A 389 10.48 7.78 20.50
CA ARG A 389 9.27 7.48 21.29
C ARG A 389 8.09 7.12 20.39
N SER A 390 7.86 7.87 19.33
CA SER A 390 6.79 7.62 18.37
C SER A 390 6.94 6.25 17.68
N ILE A 391 8.16 5.86 17.29
CA ILE A 391 8.45 4.56 16.67
C ILE A 391 8.18 3.42 17.67
N ASN A 392 8.60 3.55 18.93
CA ASN A 392 8.35 2.52 19.94
C ASN A 392 6.84 2.36 20.24
N ILE A 393 6.10 3.46 20.32
CA ILE A 393 4.64 3.43 20.52
C ILE A 393 3.95 2.81 19.31
N TYR A 394 4.38 3.16 18.09
CA TYR A 394 3.87 2.56 16.86
C TYR A 394 4.06 1.04 16.86
N PHE A 395 5.27 0.56 17.20
CA PHE A 395 5.55 -0.88 17.25
C PHE A 395 4.72 -1.59 18.32
N SER A 396 4.54 -0.98 19.49
CA SER A 396 3.68 -1.54 20.56
C SER A 396 2.22 -1.62 20.12
N ALA A 397 1.70 -0.58 19.46
CA ALA A 397 0.34 -0.58 18.91
C ALA A 397 0.17 -1.61 17.79
N TYR A 398 1.17 -1.74 16.90
CA TYR A 398 1.19 -2.71 15.84
C TYR A 398 1.09 -4.15 16.36
N VAL A 399 1.91 -4.51 17.36
CA VAL A 399 1.86 -5.84 17.99
C VAL A 399 0.51 -6.08 18.69
N PHE A 400 -0.01 -5.07 19.39
CA PHE A 400 -1.31 -5.16 20.07
C PHE A 400 -2.46 -5.41 19.06
N ILE A 401 -2.48 -4.70 17.93
CA ILE A 401 -3.49 -4.89 16.89
C ILE A 401 -3.40 -6.30 16.32
N ILE A 402 -2.19 -6.80 15.99
CA ILE A 402 -2.02 -8.18 15.50
C ILE A 402 -2.62 -9.18 16.49
N ILE A 403 -2.32 -9.06 17.78
CA ILE A 403 -2.85 -9.99 18.79
C ILE A 403 -4.38 -9.96 18.79
N VAL A 404 -4.99 -8.78 18.80
CA VAL A 404 -6.45 -8.64 18.81
C VAL A 404 -7.06 -9.19 17.52
N SER A 405 -6.49 -8.85 16.36
CA SER A 405 -7.00 -9.32 15.05
C SER A 405 -6.90 -10.85 14.92
N VAL A 406 -5.76 -11.46 15.33
CA VAL A 406 -5.61 -12.92 15.34
C VAL A 406 -6.66 -13.60 16.24
N LEU A 407 -6.91 -13.05 17.43
CA LEU A 407 -7.95 -13.58 18.34
C LEU A 407 -9.34 -13.50 17.69
N LEU A 408 -9.67 -12.43 16.99
CA LEU A 408 -10.97 -12.30 16.32
C LEU A 408 -11.10 -13.23 15.12
N VAL A 409 -10.05 -13.34 14.28
CA VAL A 409 -10.03 -14.20 13.10
C VAL A 409 -10.05 -15.68 13.47
N SER A 410 -9.44 -16.06 14.61
CA SER A 410 -9.45 -17.45 15.08
C SER A 410 -10.85 -18.00 15.43
N LEU A 411 -11.87 -17.13 15.50
CA LEU A 411 -13.27 -17.56 15.64
C LEU A 411 -13.77 -18.36 14.42
N ASP A 412 -13.13 -18.22 13.27
CA ASP A 412 -13.47 -19.00 12.06
C ASP A 412 -12.92 -20.43 12.09
N ASN A 413 -12.14 -20.81 13.13
CA ASN A 413 -11.56 -22.14 13.33
C ASN A 413 -10.62 -22.62 12.21
N PHE A 414 -9.96 -21.72 11.50
CA PHE A 414 -8.82 -22.06 10.64
C PHE A 414 -7.60 -22.41 11.49
N ASP A 415 -6.60 -23.07 10.88
CA ASP A 415 -5.32 -23.32 11.50
C ASP A 415 -4.59 -22.03 11.88
N PHE A 416 -3.66 -22.13 12.85
CA PHE A 416 -2.95 -20.95 13.34
C PHE A 416 -2.12 -20.25 12.23
N ALA A 417 -1.51 -21.03 11.34
CA ALA A 417 -0.70 -20.48 10.25
C ALA A 417 -1.57 -19.62 9.30
N THR A 418 -2.75 -20.09 8.93
CA THR A 418 -3.74 -19.34 8.12
C THR A 418 -4.17 -18.05 8.83
N SER A 419 -4.64 -18.16 10.08
CA SER A 419 -5.16 -17.01 10.83
C SER A 419 -4.07 -15.96 11.09
N PHE A 420 -2.88 -16.39 11.52
CA PHE A 420 -1.77 -15.51 11.82
C PHE A 420 -1.20 -14.84 10.56
N SER A 421 -0.96 -15.62 9.49
CA SER A 421 -0.42 -15.04 8.26
C SER A 421 -1.44 -14.18 7.53
N GLY A 422 -2.75 -14.50 7.61
CA GLY A 422 -3.82 -13.66 7.09
C GLY A 422 -3.84 -12.28 7.72
N VAL A 423 -3.73 -12.19 9.05
CA VAL A 423 -3.60 -10.91 9.77
C VAL A 423 -2.28 -10.22 9.42
N LEU A 424 -1.16 -10.97 9.39
CA LEU A 424 0.15 -10.39 9.13
C LEU A 424 0.23 -9.79 7.72
N THR A 425 -0.30 -10.47 6.71
CA THR A 425 -0.29 -9.96 5.34
C THR A 425 -1.21 -8.76 5.15
N THR A 426 -2.38 -8.74 5.80
CA THR A 426 -3.32 -7.63 5.68
C THR A 426 -2.83 -6.37 6.38
N ILE A 427 -2.28 -6.46 7.59
CA ILE A 427 -1.74 -5.29 8.31
C ILE A 427 -0.45 -4.73 7.68
N ASN A 428 0.29 -5.55 6.92
CA ASN A 428 1.47 -5.11 6.19
C ASN A 428 1.18 -4.75 4.73
N ASN A 429 -0.08 -4.90 4.27
CA ASN A 429 -0.51 -4.62 2.90
C ASN A 429 0.30 -5.40 1.85
N VAL A 430 0.42 -6.74 1.99
CA VAL A 430 1.25 -7.58 1.12
C VAL A 430 0.44 -8.41 0.11
N GLY A 431 -0.71 -8.92 0.53
CA GLY A 431 -1.59 -9.77 -0.27
C GLY A 431 -1.55 -11.25 0.13
N PRO A 432 -0.62 -12.06 -0.36
CA PRO A 432 -0.54 -13.47 -0.02
C PRO A 432 0.10 -13.71 1.35
N GLY A 433 -0.44 -14.70 2.09
CA GLY A 433 0.13 -15.24 3.32
C GLY A 433 0.73 -16.62 3.09
N ILE A 434 0.51 -17.53 4.05
CA ILE A 434 0.85 -18.96 3.97
C ILE A 434 -0.38 -19.81 4.33
N SER A 435 -0.33 -21.12 4.05
CA SER A 435 -1.45 -22.05 4.21
C SER A 435 -2.65 -21.61 3.36
N GLN A 436 -3.90 -21.60 3.86
CA GLN A 436 -5.12 -21.31 3.08
C GLN A 436 -5.26 -19.86 2.60
N VAL A 437 -4.30 -18.99 2.87
CA VAL A 437 -4.18 -17.64 2.30
C VAL A 437 -2.87 -17.48 1.52
N GLY A 438 -2.32 -18.61 1.06
CA GLY A 438 -1.11 -18.68 0.26
C GLY A 438 -1.20 -17.99 -1.09
N PRO A 439 -0.13 -18.06 -1.90
CA PRO A 439 -0.05 -17.33 -3.18
C PRO A 439 -1.04 -17.80 -4.23
N THR A 440 -1.59 -19.00 -4.09
CA THR A 440 -2.59 -19.60 -4.99
C THR A 440 -4.01 -19.59 -4.41
N ASP A 441 -4.16 -19.15 -3.17
CA ASP A 441 -5.41 -19.15 -2.43
C ASP A 441 -6.03 -17.75 -2.31
N ASN A 442 -7.16 -17.65 -1.60
CA ASN A 442 -7.89 -16.39 -1.45
C ASN A 442 -8.66 -16.33 -0.12
N PHE A 443 -9.19 -15.15 0.20
CA PHE A 443 -9.91 -14.90 1.46
C PHE A 443 -11.41 -15.21 1.40
N HIS A 444 -11.89 -15.90 0.37
CA HIS A 444 -13.33 -16.17 0.19
C HIS A 444 -13.95 -16.95 1.36
N ALA A 445 -13.23 -17.96 1.87
CA ALA A 445 -13.74 -18.89 2.89
C ALA A 445 -13.97 -18.25 4.28
N PHE A 446 -13.37 -17.08 4.55
CA PHE A 446 -13.53 -16.40 5.84
C PHE A 446 -14.93 -15.83 6.05
N SER A 447 -15.35 -15.75 7.32
CA SER A 447 -16.61 -15.13 7.70
C SER A 447 -16.64 -13.62 7.42
N ALA A 448 -17.84 -13.05 7.42
CA ALA A 448 -18.02 -11.61 7.28
C ALA A 448 -17.29 -10.83 8.39
N LEU A 449 -17.24 -11.36 9.63
CA LEU A 449 -16.52 -10.75 10.73
C LEU A 449 -15.01 -10.68 10.44
N SER A 450 -14.40 -11.80 10.05
CA SER A 450 -12.96 -11.84 9.73
C SER A 450 -12.61 -10.95 8.55
N LYS A 451 -13.44 -10.88 7.50
CA LYS A 451 -13.27 -9.95 6.37
C LYS A 451 -13.32 -8.49 6.79
N ILE A 452 -14.18 -8.14 7.75
CA ILE A 452 -14.22 -6.79 8.33
C ILE A 452 -12.94 -6.51 9.13
N VAL A 453 -12.46 -7.46 9.95
CA VAL A 453 -11.21 -7.33 10.71
C VAL A 453 -10.04 -7.11 9.76
N PHE A 454 -9.88 -7.96 8.76
CA PHE A 454 -8.84 -7.80 7.73
C PHE A 454 -8.92 -6.45 6.99
N SER A 455 -10.14 -5.97 6.69
CA SER A 455 -10.32 -4.66 6.05
C SER A 455 -9.81 -3.53 6.95
N PHE A 456 -10.06 -3.62 8.27
CA PHE A 456 -9.49 -2.65 9.21
C PHE A 456 -7.96 -2.80 9.33
N ASP A 457 -7.42 -4.02 9.35
CA ASP A 457 -5.97 -4.25 9.38
C ASP A 457 -5.28 -3.63 8.16
N MET A 458 -5.86 -3.79 6.95
CA MET A 458 -5.37 -3.14 5.72
C MET A 458 -5.36 -1.61 5.83
N LEU A 459 -6.41 -1.04 6.39
CA LEU A 459 -6.52 0.41 6.62
C LEU A 459 -5.52 0.88 7.69
N PHE A 460 -5.34 0.14 8.78
CA PHE A 460 -4.35 0.44 9.82
C PHE A 460 -2.92 0.39 9.26
N GLY A 461 -2.61 -0.60 8.46
CA GLY A 461 -1.31 -0.75 7.81
C GLY A 461 -1.00 0.44 6.89
N ARG A 462 -1.97 0.81 6.04
CA ARG A 462 -1.78 1.88 5.05
C ARG A 462 -1.61 3.26 5.64
N LEU A 463 -2.39 3.63 6.66
CA LEU A 463 -2.38 4.95 7.30
C LEU A 463 -1.57 5.00 8.60
N GLU A 464 -0.74 3.98 8.85
CA GLU A 464 0.18 3.94 9.99
C GLU A 464 -0.52 4.02 11.35
N ILE A 465 -1.68 3.36 11.50
CA ILE A 465 -2.40 3.09 12.76
C ILE A 465 -3.00 4.34 13.41
N PHE A 466 -2.22 5.41 13.66
CA PHE A 466 -2.64 6.55 14.47
C PHE A 466 -3.88 7.31 14.00
N PRO A 467 -4.10 7.55 12.69
CA PRO A 467 -5.31 8.23 12.21
C PRO A 467 -6.59 7.52 12.66
N TYR A 468 -6.62 6.19 12.60
CA TYR A 468 -7.78 5.40 13.02
C TYR A 468 -7.92 5.30 14.52
N LEU A 469 -6.83 5.09 15.27
CA LEU A 469 -6.88 5.12 16.74
C LEU A 469 -7.39 6.47 17.26
N LEU A 470 -7.03 7.56 16.58
CA LEU A 470 -7.53 8.89 16.92
C LEU A 470 -9.04 9.01 16.64
N ILE A 471 -9.52 8.49 15.49
CA ILE A 471 -10.96 8.52 15.13
C ILE A 471 -11.78 7.70 16.15
N LEU A 472 -11.25 6.58 16.61
CA LEU A 472 -11.90 5.73 17.61
C LEU A 472 -11.86 6.32 19.03
N SER A 473 -11.00 7.31 19.30
CA SER A 473 -10.91 7.94 20.63
C SER A 473 -12.13 8.82 20.92
N PRO A 474 -12.87 8.58 22.04
CA PRO A 474 -14.00 9.43 22.44
C PRO A 474 -13.61 10.89 22.67
N ASP A 475 -12.37 11.15 23.10
CA ASP A 475 -11.89 12.49 23.41
C ASP A 475 -11.79 13.41 22.18
N LEU A 476 -11.66 12.83 21.00
CA LEU A 476 -11.67 13.57 19.74
C LEU A 476 -13.02 14.27 19.52
N TRP A 477 -14.11 13.60 19.89
CA TRP A 477 -15.48 14.02 19.59
C TRP A 477 -16.08 14.87 20.73
N ARG A 478 -15.49 14.84 21.94
CA ARG A 478 -15.92 15.67 23.05
C ARG A 478 -15.58 17.14 22.80
N LYS A 479 -16.55 18.03 23.01
CA LYS A 479 -16.28 19.47 23.11
C LYS A 479 -15.43 19.69 24.38
N ARG A 480 -14.18 20.11 24.24
CA ARG A 480 -13.49 20.77 25.38
C ARG A 480 -14.11 22.15 25.53
N PHE A 481 -14.75 22.38 26.68
CA PHE A 481 -15.15 23.70 27.12
C PHE A 481 -13.89 24.53 27.39
#